data_8f58c0d82e44cec2868ad2ab11580a2d
#
_entry.id   8f58c0d82e44cec2868ad2ab11580a2d
#
_cell.length_a   1.000
_cell.length_b   1.000
_cell.length_c   1.000
_cell.angle_alpha   90.00
_cell.angle_beta   90.00
_cell.angle_gamma   90.00
#
_symmetry.space_group_name_H-M   'P 1'
#
loop_
_entity.id
_entity.type
_entity.pdbx_description
1 polymer ?
#
loop_
_entity_poly.entity_id
_entity_poly.type
_entity_poly.pdbx_seq_one_letter_code
_entity_poly.pdbx_strand_id
1 'polypeptide(L)'
;MKSIVLEGDLTEAPCESCQRFTQAQFAYGPVELEDGLVVENVMRATCETCGSVVSLAQQSSYLLRQALYRHKRRRTTVRLPQELADFIALKLSLVGMRPSKVDLFFRALLLAARGQERGLGQALSKIEDPVLSQRLGVTVNLSLRPIAQDVIDLLVQHSGLRNSSEVLRRLLVLADAEGLEFGPRVAQVTEELAFTAA
;
A
#
# COMPACT_ATOMS: atom_id res chain seq x y z
N MET A 1 31.39 2.05 -13.63
CA MET A 1 31.10 1.56 -12.26
C MET A 1 30.53 0.15 -12.35
N LYS A 2 31.03 -0.81 -11.55
CA LYS A 2 30.42 -2.14 -11.46
C LYS A 2 28.99 -1.99 -10.94
N SER A 3 28.01 -2.53 -11.63
CA SER A 3 26.59 -2.50 -11.20
C SER A 3 26.28 -3.48 -10.06
N ILE A 4 27.15 -4.45 -9.83
CA ILE A 4 27.04 -5.45 -8.76
C ILE A 4 28.29 -5.32 -7.89
N VAL A 5 28.05 -5.16 -6.59
CA VAL A 5 29.07 -5.07 -5.54
C VAL A 5 29.12 -6.41 -4.80
N LEU A 6 30.31 -6.89 -4.51
CA LEU A 6 30.54 -8.14 -3.77
C LEU A 6 30.95 -7.83 -2.33
N GLU A 7 30.72 -8.78 -1.43
CA GLU A 7 31.25 -8.72 -0.08
C GLU A 7 32.77 -8.69 -0.12
N GLY A 8 33.36 -7.77 0.61
CA GLY A 8 34.80 -7.51 0.61
C GLY A 8 35.25 -6.45 -0.40
N ASP A 9 34.41 -6.02 -1.35
CA ASP A 9 34.76 -4.93 -2.27
C ASP A 9 35.04 -3.65 -1.51
N LEU A 10 36.07 -2.91 -1.93
CA LEU A 10 36.46 -1.64 -1.34
C LEU A 10 35.88 -0.48 -2.15
N THR A 11 35.50 0.58 -1.46
CA THR A 11 35.09 1.85 -2.04
C THR A 11 35.65 3.02 -1.25
N GLU A 12 35.76 4.16 -1.86
CA GLU A 12 36.06 5.40 -1.17
C GLU A 12 34.77 6.23 -1.06
N ALA A 13 34.40 6.63 0.13
CA ALA A 13 33.18 7.38 0.41
C ALA A 13 33.39 8.43 1.50
N PRO A 14 32.63 9.55 1.46
CA PRO A 14 32.65 10.53 2.53
C PRO A 14 32.03 9.92 3.80
N CYS A 15 32.76 10.00 4.90
CA CYS A 15 32.27 9.57 6.21
C CYS A 15 31.89 10.81 7.02
N GLU A 16 30.59 10.92 7.36
CA GLU A 16 30.08 12.05 8.15
C GLU A 16 30.69 12.09 9.57
N SER A 17 30.90 10.91 10.18
CA SER A 17 31.50 10.82 11.51
C SER A 17 32.99 11.20 11.52
N CYS A 18 33.74 10.89 10.46
CA CYS A 18 35.14 11.21 10.32
C CYS A 18 35.39 12.56 9.61
N GLN A 19 34.37 13.15 9.02
CA GLN A 19 34.42 14.40 8.21
C GLN A 19 35.46 14.40 7.09
N ARG A 20 35.71 13.23 6.51
CA ARG A 20 36.68 13.05 5.42
C ARG A 20 36.31 11.87 4.53
N PHE A 21 36.88 11.81 3.33
CA PHE A 21 36.83 10.59 2.53
C PHE A 21 37.65 9.50 3.22
N THR A 22 37.06 8.30 3.30
CA THR A 22 37.68 7.14 3.94
C THR A 22 37.50 5.91 3.07
N GLN A 23 38.39 4.95 3.21
CA GLN A 23 38.16 3.62 2.68
C GLN A 23 37.01 2.96 3.46
N ALA A 24 36.15 2.28 2.72
CA ALA A 24 35.03 1.55 3.28
C ALA A 24 34.90 0.21 2.57
N GLN A 25 34.57 -0.81 3.34
CA GLN A 25 34.42 -2.17 2.84
C GLN A 25 32.95 -2.58 2.82
N PHE A 26 32.51 -3.20 1.72
CA PHE A 26 31.17 -3.74 1.60
C PHE A 26 31.02 -5.08 2.34
N ALA A 27 30.00 -5.15 3.19
CA ALA A 27 29.59 -6.37 3.89
C ALA A 27 28.08 -6.38 4.09
N TYR A 28 27.50 -7.57 4.26
CA TYR A 28 26.11 -7.69 4.68
C TYR A 28 25.95 -7.33 6.16
N GLY A 29 24.91 -6.58 6.46
CA GLY A 29 24.60 -6.22 7.85
C GLY A 29 23.31 -5.43 7.99
N PRO A 30 22.93 -5.12 9.24
CA PRO A 30 21.73 -4.33 9.51
C PRO A 30 21.94 -2.86 9.13
N VAL A 31 20.86 -2.22 8.65
CA VAL A 31 20.80 -0.78 8.44
C VAL A 31 19.58 -0.24 9.18
N GLU A 32 19.80 0.71 10.04
CA GLU A 32 18.74 1.44 10.73
C GLU A 32 18.32 2.65 9.88
N LEU A 33 17.02 2.81 9.66
CA LEU A 33 16.41 3.92 8.93
C LEU A 33 15.92 4.99 9.92
N GLU A 34 15.63 6.20 9.42
CA GLU A 34 15.27 7.38 10.22
C GLU A 34 14.12 7.17 11.21
N ASP A 35 13.23 6.23 10.92
CA ASP A 35 12.06 5.88 11.74
C ASP A 35 12.31 4.70 12.71
N GLY A 36 13.57 4.34 12.93
CA GLY A 36 13.99 3.26 13.83
C GLY A 36 13.77 1.84 13.26
N LEU A 37 13.39 1.75 11.98
CA LEU A 37 13.24 0.46 11.30
C LEU A 37 14.62 -0.13 11.00
N VAL A 38 14.93 -1.29 11.55
CA VAL A 38 16.14 -2.05 11.23
C VAL A 38 15.86 -3.01 10.09
N VAL A 39 16.65 -2.93 9.02
CA VAL A 39 16.60 -3.83 7.87
C VAL A 39 17.84 -4.71 7.86
N GLU A 40 17.63 -6.01 8.02
CA GLU A 40 18.71 -7.01 8.03
C GLU A 40 19.19 -7.36 6.61
N ASN A 41 20.40 -7.90 6.52
CA ASN A 41 21.00 -8.43 5.29
C ASN A 41 21.11 -7.40 4.15
N VAL A 42 21.39 -6.15 4.49
CA VAL A 42 21.66 -5.08 3.53
C VAL A 42 23.15 -5.06 3.18
N MET A 43 23.50 -5.09 1.91
CA MET A 43 24.87 -4.87 1.46
C MET A 43 25.22 -3.39 1.66
N ARG A 44 26.08 -3.09 2.63
CA ARG A 44 26.48 -1.75 3.09
C ARG A 44 27.98 -1.61 3.15
N ALA A 45 28.49 -0.43 2.85
CA ALA A 45 29.90 -0.12 3.05
C ALA A 45 30.08 0.55 4.42
N THR A 46 31.00 0.02 5.23
CA THR A 46 31.34 0.55 6.55
C THR A 46 32.71 1.20 6.52
N CYS A 47 32.81 2.37 7.12
CA CYS A 47 34.06 3.10 7.26
C CYS A 47 35.07 2.26 8.08
N GLU A 48 36.27 2.03 7.56
CA GLU A 48 37.32 1.28 8.25
C GLU A 48 37.82 1.98 9.52
N THR A 49 37.65 3.30 9.63
CA THR A 49 38.13 4.09 10.78
C THR A 49 37.15 4.08 11.94
N CYS A 50 35.85 4.25 11.71
CA CYS A 50 34.84 4.42 12.77
C CYS A 50 33.70 3.42 12.74
N GLY A 51 33.64 2.53 11.74
CA GLY A 51 32.58 1.52 11.61
C GLY A 51 31.22 2.06 11.16
N SER A 52 31.07 3.37 10.93
CA SER A 52 29.81 3.95 10.47
C SER A 52 29.47 3.49 9.05
N VAL A 53 28.18 3.31 8.76
CA VAL A 53 27.70 3.03 7.40
C VAL A 53 27.84 4.31 6.56
N VAL A 54 28.60 4.23 5.46
CA VAL A 54 28.89 5.39 4.60
C VAL A 54 28.26 5.26 3.22
N SER A 55 27.91 4.05 2.79
CA SER A 55 27.25 3.83 1.51
C SER A 55 26.42 2.55 1.52
N LEU A 56 25.46 2.48 0.62
CA LEU A 56 24.61 1.30 0.41
C LEU A 56 24.77 0.83 -1.03
N ALA A 57 24.91 -0.48 -1.21
CA ALA A 57 24.97 -1.04 -2.56
C ALA A 57 23.61 -0.85 -3.26
N GLN A 58 23.65 -0.46 -4.54
CA GLN A 58 22.43 -0.23 -5.32
C GLN A 58 21.52 -1.47 -5.38
N GLN A 59 22.09 -2.66 -5.39
CA GLN A 59 21.37 -3.94 -5.35
C GLN A 59 20.53 -4.15 -4.08
N SER A 60 20.90 -3.50 -2.97
CA SER A 60 20.14 -3.55 -1.71
C SER A 60 18.97 -2.56 -1.67
N SER A 61 18.87 -1.64 -2.61
CA SER A 61 17.80 -0.63 -2.63
C SER A 61 16.41 -1.24 -2.72
N TYR A 62 16.28 -2.42 -3.34
CA TYR A 62 15.01 -3.15 -3.39
C TYR A 62 14.57 -3.64 -2.00
N LEU A 63 15.51 -4.21 -1.22
CA LEU A 63 15.23 -4.68 0.15
C LEU A 63 14.80 -3.54 1.07
N LEU A 64 15.50 -2.42 1.00
CA LEU A 64 15.17 -1.22 1.77
C LEU A 64 13.80 -0.65 1.40
N ARG A 65 13.50 -0.52 0.10
CA ARG A 65 12.17 -0.10 -0.37
C ARG A 65 11.09 -1.07 0.10
N GLN A 66 11.33 -2.37 0.04
CA GLN A 66 10.37 -3.38 0.46
C GLN A 66 10.12 -3.31 1.98
N ALA A 67 11.18 -3.11 2.78
CA ALA A 67 11.07 -2.97 4.23
C ALA A 67 10.31 -1.70 4.62
N LEU A 68 10.66 -0.54 4.05
CA LEU A 68 9.93 0.72 4.21
C LEU A 68 8.46 0.58 3.81
N TYR A 69 8.21 -0.12 2.72
CA TYR A 69 6.88 -0.35 2.20
C TYR A 69 6.04 -1.20 3.15
N ARG A 70 6.63 -2.24 3.77
CA ARG A 70 5.97 -3.10 4.77
C ARG A 70 5.73 -2.34 6.07
N HIS A 71 6.72 -1.56 6.51
CA HIS A 71 6.62 -0.77 7.74
C HIS A 71 5.52 0.30 7.67
N LYS A 72 5.41 0.99 6.54
CA LYS A 72 4.39 2.01 6.29
C LYS A 72 2.99 1.47 5.95
N ARG A 73 2.82 0.14 5.80
CA ARG A 73 1.49 -0.45 5.57
C ARG A 73 0.65 -0.36 6.84
N ARG A 74 -0.50 0.28 6.72
CA ARG A 74 -1.52 0.27 7.78
C ARG A 74 -2.48 -0.90 7.56
N ARG A 75 -2.80 -1.61 8.64
CA ARG A 75 -3.86 -2.62 8.66
C ARG A 75 -5.18 -1.90 8.91
N THR A 76 -6.12 -2.06 8.01
CA THR A 76 -7.48 -1.54 8.15
C THR A 76 -8.45 -2.71 8.17
N THR A 77 -9.26 -2.79 9.22
CA THR A 77 -10.31 -3.79 9.33
C THR A 77 -11.64 -3.20 8.87
N VAL A 78 -12.28 -3.87 7.94
CA VAL A 78 -13.61 -3.49 7.45
C VAL A 78 -14.60 -4.58 7.83
N ARG A 79 -15.71 -4.19 8.44
CA ARG A 79 -16.84 -5.08 8.70
C ARG A 79 -17.93 -4.84 7.67
N LEU A 80 -18.35 -5.89 6.99
CA LEU A 80 -19.31 -5.85 5.90
C LEU A 80 -20.58 -6.62 6.25
N PRO A 81 -21.76 -6.16 5.78
CA PRO A 81 -22.91 -7.03 5.61
C PRO A 81 -22.58 -8.17 4.65
N GLN A 82 -23.28 -9.30 4.78
CA GLN A 82 -23.05 -10.46 3.93
C GLN A 82 -23.28 -10.12 2.44
N GLU A 83 -24.29 -9.32 2.16
CA GLU A 83 -24.69 -8.90 0.81
C GLU A 83 -23.55 -8.16 0.08
N LEU A 84 -22.81 -7.29 0.77
CA LEU A 84 -21.65 -6.61 0.20
C LEU A 84 -20.46 -7.54 0.02
N ALA A 85 -20.29 -8.53 0.89
CA ALA A 85 -19.26 -9.55 0.71
C ALA A 85 -19.54 -10.43 -0.51
N ASP A 86 -20.82 -10.83 -0.71
CA ASP A 86 -21.27 -11.61 -1.85
C ASP A 86 -21.14 -10.79 -3.17
N PHE A 87 -21.45 -9.49 -3.12
CA PHE A 87 -21.22 -8.58 -4.24
C PHE A 87 -19.74 -8.56 -4.67
N ILE A 88 -18.79 -8.43 -3.72
CA ILE A 88 -17.35 -8.46 -4.02
C ILE A 88 -16.97 -9.81 -4.64
N ALA A 89 -17.47 -10.93 -4.07
CA ALA A 89 -17.18 -12.27 -4.57
C ALA A 89 -17.67 -12.46 -6.01
N LEU A 90 -18.87 -11.94 -6.32
CA LEU A 90 -19.44 -11.95 -7.68
C LEU A 90 -18.54 -11.15 -8.65
N LYS A 91 -18.19 -9.90 -8.29
CA LYS A 91 -17.37 -9.05 -9.17
C LYS A 91 -15.98 -9.65 -9.42
N LEU A 92 -15.36 -10.27 -8.42
CA LEU A 92 -14.09 -10.99 -8.59
C LEU A 92 -14.24 -12.22 -9.50
N SER A 93 -15.33 -12.98 -9.36
CA SER A 93 -15.57 -14.17 -10.19
C SER A 93 -15.77 -13.83 -11.67
N LEU A 94 -16.40 -12.69 -11.97
CA LEU A 94 -16.61 -12.21 -13.35
C LEU A 94 -15.29 -11.92 -14.08
N VAL A 95 -14.23 -11.54 -13.34
CA VAL A 95 -12.88 -11.34 -13.90
C VAL A 95 -11.95 -12.55 -13.70
N GLY A 96 -12.51 -13.72 -13.39
CA GLY A 96 -11.76 -14.97 -13.24
C GLY A 96 -10.94 -15.09 -11.96
N MET A 97 -11.18 -14.24 -10.96
CA MET A 97 -10.45 -14.24 -9.70
C MET A 97 -11.16 -15.02 -8.60
N ARG A 98 -10.36 -15.56 -7.66
CA ARG A 98 -10.89 -16.24 -6.48
C ARG A 98 -11.55 -15.24 -5.51
N PRO A 99 -12.68 -15.59 -4.88
CA PRO A 99 -13.32 -14.74 -3.85
C PRO A 99 -12.41 -14.33 -2.69
N SER A 100 -11.37 -15.12 -2.40
CA SER A 100 -10.38 -14.79 -1.36
C SER A 100 -9.52 -13.56 -1.65
N LYS A 101 -9.55 -13.03 -2.88
CA LYS A 101 -8.79 -11.84 -3.31
C LYS A 101 -9.53 -10.52 -3.04
N VAL A 102 -10.28 -10.46 -1.96
CA VAL A 102 -11.05 -9.26 -1.55
C VAL A 102 -10.15 -8.02 -1.40
N ASP A 103 -8.92 -8.19 -0.93
CA ASP A 103 -7.95 -7.09 -0.81
C ASP A 103 -7.64 -6.44 -2.16
N LEU A 104 -7.66 -7.20 -3.24
CA LEU A 104 -7.44 -6.69 -4.59
C LEU A 104 -8.63 -5.84 -5.06
N PHE A 105 -9.86 -6.26 -4.76
CA PHE A 105 -11.04 -5.47 -5.09
C PHE A 105 -11.04 -4.12 -4.36
N PHE A 106 -10.69 -4.10 -3.07
CA PHE A 106 -10.55 -2.84 -2.34
C PHE A 106 -9.43 -1.95 -2.87
N ARG A 107 -8.35 -2.55 -3.38
CA ARG A 107 -7.31 -1.77 -4.08
C ARG A 107 -7.85 -1.15 -5.37
N ALA A 108 -8.61 -1.90 -6.17
CA ALA A 108 -9.24 -1.38 -7.37
C ALA A 108 -10.20 -0.23 -7.04
N LEU A 109 -11.03 -0.41 -6.01
CA LEU A 109 -11.95 0.59 -5.51
C LEU A 109 -11.24 1.91 -5.15
N LEU A 110 -10.14 1.83 -4.40
CA LEU A 110 -9.37 2.99 -3.99
C LEU A 110 -8.58 3.62 -5.15
N LEU A 111 -8.06 2.81 -6.08
CA LEU A 111 -7.40 3.33 -7.28
C LEU A 111 -8.40 4.05 -8.19
N ALA A 112 -9.62 3.53 -8.33
CA ALA A 112 -10.68 4.18 -9.09
C ALA A 112 -11.12 5.50 -8.43
N ALA A 113 -11.10 5.59 -7.10
CA ALA A 113 -11.45 6.79 -6.35
C ALA A 113 -10.36 7.88 -6.39
N ARG A 114 -9.12 7.51 -6.71
CA ARG A 114 -7.98 8.42 -6.71
C ARG A 114 -8.17 9.56 -7.72
N GLY A 115 -7.93 10.80 -7.26
CA GLY A 115 -8.09 12.01 -8.08
C GLY A 115 -9.53 12.54 -8.13
N GLN A 116 -10.48 11.86 -7.48
CA GLN A 116 -11.90 12.27 -7.41
C GLN A 116 -12.42 12.37 -5.96
N GLU A 117 -11.51 12.36 -4.97
CA GLU A 117 -11.84 12.17 -3.55
C GLU A 117 -12.85 13.21 -3.05
N ARG A 118 -12.75 14.46 -3.53
CA ARG A 118 -13.68 15.52 -3.13
C ARG A 118 -15.11 15.28 -3.62
N GLY A 119 -15.27 14.96 -4.91
CA GLY A 119 -16.59 14.68 -5.50
C GLY A 119 -17.20 13.40 -4.93
N LEU A 120 -16.40 12.33 -4.84
CA LEU A 120 -16.82 11.07 -4.23
C LEU A 120 -17.16 11.25 -2.74
N GLY A 121 -16.37 11.98 -1.97
CA GLY A 121 -16.67 12.26 -0.56
C GLY A 121 -18.05 12.89 -0.37
N GLN A 122 -18.38 13.87 -1.19
CA GLN A 122 -19.71 14.50 -1.18
C GLN A 122 -20.82 13.54 -1.60
N ALA A 123 -20.57 12.66 -2.56
CA ALA A 123 -21.54 11.63 -2.95
C ALA A 123 -21.74 10.60 -1.82
N LEU A 124 -20.65 10.13 -1.21
CA LEU A 124 -20.70 9.15 -0.10
C LEU A 124 -21.53 9.65 1.09
N SER A 125 -21.48 10.95 1.41
CA SER A 125 -22.27 11.51 2.52
C SER A 125 -23.78 11.42 2.31
N LYS A 126 -24.23 11.35 1.04
CA LYS A 126 -25.64 11.34 0.64
C LYS A 126 -26.20 9.95 0.37
N ILE A 127 -25.36 8.90 0.42
CA ILE A 127 -25.81 7.53 0.16
C ILE A 127 -26.68 7.06 1.32
N GLU A 128 -27.93 6.75 1.02
CA GLU A 128 -28.89 6.10 1.90
C GLU A 128 -29.28 4.77 1.26
N ASP A 129 -28.64 3.69 1.66
CA ASP A 129 -28.92 2.35 1.14
C ASP A 129 -29.25 1.40 2.29
N PRO A 130 -30.33 0.63 2.22
CA PRO A 130 -30.74 -0.32 3.26
C PRO A 130 -29.64 -1.32 3.65
N VAL A 131 -28.76 -1.69 2.70
CA VAL A 131 -27.65 -2.63 2.97
C VAL A 131 -26.67 -2.08 4.00
N LEU A 132 -26.53 -0.76 4.12
CA LEU A 132 -25.63 -0.13 5.10
C LEU A 132 -26.11 -0.29 6.55
N SER A 133 -27.40 -0.53 6.75
CA SER A 133 -28.03 -0.77 8.05
C SER A 133 -28.10 -2.26 8.43
N GLN A 134 -27.73 -3.15 7.52
CA GLN A 134 -27.74 -4.59 7.77
C GLN A 134 -26.68 -5.01 8.80
N ARG A 135 -26.90 -6.19 9.40
CA ARG A 135 -25.99 -6.76 10.38
C ARG A 135 -24.61 -7.01 9.77
N LEU A 136 -23.56 -6.52 10.42
CA LEU A 136 -22.18 -6.74 9.99
C LEU A 136 -21.75 -8.17 10.36
N GLY A 137 -21.63 -9.04 9.34
CA GLY A 137 -21.30 -10.47 9.51
C GLY A 137 -19.88 -10.84 9.10
N VAL A 138 -19.33 -10.13 8.10
CA VAL A 138 -18.04 -10.47 7.51
C VAL A 138 -16.97 -9.46 7.91
N THR A 139 -15.81 -9.97 8.36
CA THR A 139 -14.65 -9.13 8.69
C THR A 139 -13.55 -9.31 7.65
N VAL A 140 -13.14 -8.23 7.03
CA VAL A 140 -12.05 -8.18 6.05
C VAL A 140 -10.89 -7.38 6.61
N ASN A 141 -9.69 -7.99 6.63
CA ASN A 141 -8.46 -7.32 7.03
C ASN A 141 -7.67 -6.90 5.79
N LEU A 142 -7.54 -5.60 5.59
CA LEU A 142 -6.83 -5.01 4.47
C LEU A 142 -5.44 -4.57 4.89
N SER A 143 -4.44 -4.90 4.09
CA SER A 143 -3.08 -4.37 4.21
C SER A 143 -2.90 -3.29 3.14
N LEU A 144 -3.17 -2.04 3.52
CA LEU A 144 -3.18 -0.92 2.60
C LEU A 144 -1.80 -0.28 2.45
N ARG A 145 -1.49 0.12 1.23
CA ARG A 145 -0.32 0.94 0.92
C ARG A 145 -0.56 2.39 1.38
N PRO A 146 0.48 3.17 1.69
CA PRO A 146 0.32 4.56 2.09
C PRO A 146 -0.61 5.36 1.18
N ILE A 147 -0.40 5.29 -0.14
CA ILE A 147 -1.25 5.97 -1.14
C ILE A 147 -2.74 5.59 -1.02
N ALA A 148 -3.04 4.32 -0.76
CA ALA A 148 -4.42 3.87 -0.58
C ALA A 148 -5.01 4.37 0.75
N GLN A 149 -4.17 4.48 1.79
CA GLN A 149 -4.58 5.07 3.05
C GLN A 149 -4.86 6.57 2.91
N ASP A 150 -4.01 7.30 2.18
CA ASP A 150 -4.21 8.73 1.90
C ASP A 150 -5.54 8.98 1.20
N VAL A 151 -5.91 8.14 0.22
CA VAL A 151 -7.23 8.22 -0.45
C VAL A 151 -8.37 8.03 0.55
N ILE A 152 -8.27 7.06 1.45
CA ILE A 152 -9.29 6.86 2.49
C ILE A 152 -9.39 8.07 3.41
N ASP A 153 -8.26 8.58 3.88
CA ASP A 153 -8.20 9.71 4.80
C ASP A 153 -8.82 10.97 4.16
N LEU A 154 -8.55 11.22 2.87
CA LEU A 154 -9.19 12.29 2.10
C LEU A 154 -10.70 12.06 1.93
N LEU A 155 -11.14 10.82 1.65
CA LEU A 155 -12.56 10.50 1.54
C LEU A 155 -13.29 10.68 2.89
N VAL A 156 -12.69 10.30 4.01
CA VAL A 156 -13.21 10.55 5.35
C VAL A 156 -13.37 12.06 5.57
N GLN A 157 -12.33 12.83 5.26
CA GLN A 157 -12.34 14.30 5.41
C GLN A 157 -13.45 14.97 4.58
N HIS A 158 -13.60 14.56 3.31
CA HIS A 158 -14.57 15.19 2.41
C HIS A 158 -16.01 14.71 2.57
N SER A 159 -16.21 13.52 3.13
CA SER A 159 -17.54 12.97 3.38
C SER A 159 -18.10 13.30 4.75
N GLY A 160 -17.24 13.64 5.72
CA GLY A 160 -17.64 13.82 7.12
C GLY A 160 -18.06 12.51 7.81
N LEU A 161 -17.78 11.33 7.19
CA LEU A 161 -18.07 10.02 7.75
C LEU A 161 -17.12 9.70 8.92
N ARG A 162 -17.59 8.87 9.86
CA ARG A 162 -16.90 8.65 11.15
C ARG A 162 -15.59 7.86 11.03
N ASN A 163 -15.49 6.97 10.05
CA ASN A 163 -14.34 6.06 9.96
C ASN A 163 -14.17 5.44 8.56
N SER A 164 -12.97 4.90 8.32
CA SER A 164 -12.59 4.24 7.07
C SER A 164 -13.50 3.07 6.68
N SER A 165 -14.02 2.32 7.66
CA SER A 165 -14.91 1.18 7.39
C SER A 165 -16.24 1.63 6.80
N GLU A 166 -16.78 2.74 7.25
CA GLU A 166 -18.01 3.33 6.72
C GLU A 166 -17.79 3.88 5.31
N VAL A 167 -16.67 4.58 5.08
CA VAL A 167 -16.29 5.05 3.74
C VAL A 167 -16.21 3.89 2.75
N LEU A 168 -15.52 2.81 3.11
CA LEU A 168 -15.34 1.66 2.23
C LEU A 168 -16.65 0.94 1.92
N ARG A 169 -17.56 0.82 2.89
CA ARG A 169 -18.90 0.26 2.63
C ARG A 169 -19.70 1.11 1.66
N ARG A 170 -19.72 2.42 1.84
CA ARG A 170 -20.45 3.33 0.95
C ARG A 170 -19.81 3.38 -0.45
N LEU A 171 -18.49 3.27 -0.57
CA LEU A 171 -17.83 3.11 -1.87
C LEU A 171 -18.26 1.83 -2.60
N LEU A 172 -18.47 0.74 -1.86
CA LEU A 172 -18.99 -0.50 -2.45
C LEU A 172 -20.40 -0.30 -3.01
N VAL A 173 -21.29 0.34 -2.24
CA VAL A 173 -22.65 0.67 -2.71
C VAL A 173 -22.59 1.58 -3.93
N LEU A 174 -21.70 2.58 -3.91
CA LEU A 174 -21.54 3.48 -5.05
C LEU A 174 -21.01 2.76 -6.30
N ALA A 175 -20.16 1.75 -6.11
CA ALA A 175 -19.63 0.93 -7.21
C ALA A 175 -20.69 0.02 -7.85
N ASP A 176 -21.76 -0.29 -7.12
CA ASP A 176 -22.91 -1.08 -7.63
C ASP A 176 -24.02 -0.21 -8.19
N ALA A 177 -24.06 1.08 -7.88
CA ALA A 177 -25.10 1.98 -8.34
C ALA A 177 -25.10 2.13 -9.86
N GLU A 178 -26.22 1.80 -10.49
CA GLU A 178 -26.41 1.96 -11.93
C GLU A 178 -26.34 3.43 -12.36
N GLY A 179 -25.71 3.69 -13.52
CA GLY A 179 -25.65 5.02 -14.12
C GLY A 179 -24.55 5.94 -13.57
N LEU A 180 -23.70 5.47 -12.66
CA LEU A 180 -22.54 6.20 -12.20
C LEU A 180 -21.26 5.72 -12.91
N GLU A 181 -20.38 6.65 -13.30
CA GLU A 181 -19.10 6.32 -13.95
C GLU A 181 -18.12 5.57 -13.03
N PHE A 182 -18.37 5.61 -11.73
CA PHE A 182 -17.48 5.00 -10.74
C PHE A 182 -17.46 3.47 -10.80
N GLY A 183 -18.63 2.83 -10.95
CA GLY A 183 -18.74 1.37 -11.05
C GLY A 183 -17.96 0.77 -12.24
N PRO A 184 -18.17 1.25 -13.48
CA PRO A 184 -17.40 0.84 -14.65
C PRO A 184 -15.89 1.04 -14.48
N ARG A 185 -15.46 2.16 -13.86
CA ARG A 185 -14.04 2.41 -13.57
C ARG A 185 -13.46 1.41 -12.57
N VAL A 186 -14.22 1.03 -11.55
CA VAL A 186 -13.78 -0.03 -10.61
C VAL A 186 -13.63 -1.36 -11.32
N ALA A 187 -14.57 -1.72 -12.21
CA ALA A 187 -14.50 -2.94 -13.00
C ALA A 187 -13.24 -2.97 -13.87
N GLN A 188 -12.98 -1.90 -14.63
CA GLN A 188 -11.79 -1.77 -15.47
C GLN A 188 -10.49 -1.94 -14.65
N VAL A 189 -10.34 -1.22 -13.53
CA VAL A 189 -9.15 -1.33 -12.68
C VAL A 189 -9.02 -2.73 -12.08
N THR A 190 -10.13 -3.40 -11.77
CA THR A 190 -10.11 -4.77 -11.27
C THR A 190 -9.57 -5.75 -12.32
N GLU A 191 -9.99 -5.61 -13.57
CA GLU A 191 -9.49 -6.41 -14.69
C GLU A 191 -7.99 -6.18 -14.93
N GLU A 192 -7.53 -4.93 -14.94
CA GLU A 192 -6.11 -4.58 -15.07
C GLU A 192 -5.25 -5.20 -13.95
N LEU A 193 -5.74 -5.14 -12.71
CA LEU A 193 -5.05 -5.76 -11.57
C LEU A 193 -5.08 -7.29 -11.62
N ALA A 194 -6.16 -7.88 -12.12
CA ALA A 194 -6.28 -9.32 -12.32
C ALA A 194 -5.24 -9.81 -13.34
N PHE A 195 -5.10 -9.11 -14.47
CA PHE A 195 -4.12 -9.44 -15.50
C PHE A 195 -2.67 -9.35 -15.01
N THR A 196 -2.37 -8.39 -14.14
CA THR A 196 -1.00 -8.22 -13.57
C THR A 196 -0.69 -9.16 -12.40
N ALA A 197 -1.70 -9.83 -11.84
CA ALA A 197 -1.56 -10.75 -10.71
C ALA A 197 -1.55 -12.25 -11.10
N ALA A 198 -1.79 -12.56 -12.37
CA ALA A 198 -1.75 -13.90 -12.95
C ALA A 198 -0.32 -14.26 -13.35
#